data_f126655dbf2c9975e20c78020c6444bf
#
_entry.id   f126655dbf2c9975e20c78020c6444bf
#
_cell.length_a   1.000
_cell.length_b   1.000
_cell.length_c   1.000
_cell.angle_alpha   90.00
_cell.angle_beta   90.00
_cell.angle_gamma   90.00
#
_symmetry.space_group_name_H-M   'P 1'
#
loop_
_entity.id
_entity.type
_entity.pdbx_description
1 polymer ?
#
loop_
_entity_poly.entity_id
_entity_poly.type
_entity_poly.pdbx_seq_one_letter_code
_entity_poly.pdbx_strand_id
1 'polypeptide(L)'
;MMRKCRVTITTVVDGQENTIAREGEMDISLGVATLIYREENAATRIHLENEKAEVERIGDYTMRLCLIRGELTDGEIGLGGSSGGIQSFTHRVQYSMTEQSLLLSLKYDLMISGEVQKMQIRLTARYL
;
A
#
# COMPACT_ATOMS: atom_id res chain seq x y z
N MET A 1 3.89 -3.79 -18.83
CA MET A 1 2.52 -4.10 -19.23
C MET A 1 1.75 -4.71 -18.07
N MET A 2 0.60 -4.14 -17.73
CA MET A 2 -0.22 -4.65 -16.62
C MET A 2 -0.89 -5.96 -17.01
N ARG A 3 -0.76 -6.96 -16.15
CA ARG A 3 -1.35 -8.29 -16.34
C ARG A 3 -2.15 -8.66 -15.11
N LYS A 4 -3.19 -9.47 -15.30
CA LYS A 4 -4.04 -9.91 -14.20
C LYS A 4 -3.26 -10.73 -13.19
N CYS A 5 -3.57 -10.50 -11.92
CA CYS A 5 -2.95 -11.19 -10.80
C CYS A 5 -3.97 -11.44 -9.68
N ARG A 6 -3.61 -12.32 -8.78
CA ARG A 6 -4.34 -12.53 -7.53
C ARG A 6 -3.55 -11.92 -6.39
N VAL A 7 -4.24 -11.12 -5.58
CA VAL A 7 -3.64 -10.39 -4.47
C VAL A 7 -4.23 -10.87 -3.16
N THR A 8 -3.38 -11.23 -2.21
CA THR A 8 -3.79 -11.54 -0.84
C THR A 8 -3.13 -10.52 0.07
N ILE A 9 -3.94 -9.80 0.84
CA ILE A 9 -3.45 -8.71 1.68
C ILE A 9 -3.88 -8.95 3.11
N THR A 10 -2.91 -8.95 4.01
CA THR A 10 -3.15 -8.96 5.45
C THR A 10 -2.79 -7.61 6.01
N THR A 11 -3.76 -6.92 6.59
CA THR A 11 -3.59 -5.62 7.22
C THR A 11 -3.74 -5.80 8.73
N VAL A 12 -2.79 -5.25 9.49
CA VAL A 12 -2.84 -5.22 10.94
C VAL A 12 -2.89 -3.75 11.36
N VAL A 13 -3.98 -3.36 12.03
CA VAL A 13 -4.18 -2.00 12.55
C VAL A 13 -4.29 -2.09 14.06
N ASP A 14 -3.32 -1.51 14.78
CA ASP A 14 -3.27 -1.54 16.24
C ASP A 14 -3.46 -2.96 16.81
N GLY A 15 -2.84 -3.94 16.16
CA GLY A 15 -2.89 -5.35 16.58
C GLY A 15 -4.08 -6.14 16.06
N GLN A 16 -5.03 -5.52 15.38
CA GLN A 16 -6.17 -6.22 14.78
C GLN A 16 -5.88 -6.60 13.33
N GLU A 17 -5.99 -7.87 13.02
CA GLU A 17 -5.63 -8.43 11.73
C GLU A 17 -6.85 -8.68 10.85
N ASN A 18 -6.74 -8.34 9.58
CA ASN A 18 -7.73 -8.61 8.57
C ASN A 18 -7.05 -9.07 7.28
N THR A 19 -7.56 -10.14 6.68
CA THR A 19 -7.02 -10.68 5.44
C THR A 19 -8.09 -10.69 4.36
N ILE A 20 -7.76 -10.17 3.21
CA ILE A 20 -8.64 -10.17 2.03
C ILE A 20 -7.89 -10.72 0.82
N ALA A 21 -8.66 -11.29 -0.11
CA ALA A 21 -8.15 -11.74 -1.40
C ALA A 21 -8.92 -11.01 -2.50
N ARG A 22 -8.17 -10.49 -3.48
CA ARG A 22 -8.74 -9.71 -4.59
C ARG A 22 -8.05 -10.07 -5.89
N GLU A 23 -8.74 -9.83 -6.99
CA GLU A 23 -8.09 -9.80 -8.29
C GLU A 23 -7.58 -8.39 -8.56
N GLY A 24 -6.44 -8.30 -9.22
CA GLY A 24 -5.84 -7.03 -9.58
C GLY A 24 -5.04 -7.13 -10.86
N GLU A 25 -4.26 -6.11 -11.09
CA GLU A 25 -3.34 -6.04 -12.22
C GLU A 25 -1.97 -5.64 -11.70
N MET A 26 -0.93 -6.18 -12.29
CA MET A 26 0.43 -5.96 -11.83
C MET A 26 1.40 -5.89 -13.00
N ASP A 27 2.38 -5.02 -12.89
CA ASP A 27 3.52 -4.98 -13.78
C ASP A 27 4.80 -5.07 -12.93
N ILE A 28 5.64 -6.02 -13.27
CA ILE A 28 6.97 -6.15 -12.66
C ILE A 28 7.99 -6.01 -13.77
N SER A 29 8.87 -5.03 -13.66
CA SER A 29 9.86 -4.76 -14.70
C SER A 29 11.09 -4.09 -14.09
N LEU A 30 12.25 -4.74 -14.22
CA LEU A 30 13.55 -4.16 -13.84
C LEU A 30 13.62 -3.69 -12.38
N GLY A 31 13.07 -4.49 -11.46
CA GLY A 31 13.08 -4.17 -10.04
C GLY A 31 12.02 -3.16 -9.60
N VAL A 32 11.13 -2.78 -10.50
CA VAL A 32 10.02 -1.88 -10.22
C VAL A 32 8.71 -2.66 -10.31
N ALA A 33 7.84 -2.51 -9.35
CA ALA A 33 6.52 -3.12 -9.37
C ALA A 33 5.42 -2.08 -9.22
N THR A 34 4.38 -2.23 -10.01
CA THR A 34 3.15 -1.46 -9.85
C THR A 34 2.00 -2.44 -9.74
N LEU A 35 1.20 -2.32 -8.70
CA LEU A 35 0.07 -3.18 -8.41
C LEU A 35 -1.17 -2.33 -8.24
N ILE A 36 -2.26 -2.73 -8.90
CA ILE A 36 -3.57 -2.10 -8.72
C ILE A 36 -4.56 -3.19 -8.37
N TYR A 37 -5.30 -3.00 -7.29
CA TYR A 37 -6.42 -3.88 -6.97
C TYR A 37 -7.64 -3.06 -6.56
N ARG A 38 -8.81 -3.65 -6.76
CA ARG A 38 -10.07 -2.97 -6.50
C ARG A 38 -10.85 -3.68 -5.41
N GLU A 39 -11.46 -2.86 -4.57
CA GLU A 39 -12.47 -3.28 -3.62
C GLU A 39 -13.81 -2.70 -4.07
N GLU A 40 -14.89 -2.99 -3.34
CA GLU A 40 -16.23 -2.59 -3.75
C GLU A 40 -16.36 -1.09 -4.08
N ASN A 41 -15.77 -0.22 -3.25
CA ASN A 41 -15.89 1.23 -3.39
C ASN A 41 -14.56 1.95 -3.54
N ALA A 42 -13.50 1.21 -3.89
CA ALA A 42 -12.17 1.81 -3.92
C ALA A 42 -11.22 1.06 -4.84
N ALA A 43 -10.20 1.76 -5.30
CA ALA A 43 -9.05 1.18 -5.97
C ALA A 43 -7.79 1.59 -5.22
N THR A 44 -6.87 0.67 -5.04
CA THR A 44 -5.58 0.91 -4.42
C THR A 44 -4.46 0.64 -5.41
N ARG A 45 -3.54 1.57 -5.50
CA ARG A 45 -2.34 1.46 -6.33
C ARG A 45 -1.11 1.48 -5.41
N ILE A 46 -0.24 0.50 -5.59
CA ILE A 46 1.03 0.41 -4.87
C ILE A 46 2.15 0.42 -5.91
N HIS A 47 3.09 1.34 -5.73
CA HIS A 47 4.26 1.43 -6.60
C HIS A 47 5.52 1.24 -5.74
N LEU A 48 6.37 0.28 -6.14
CA LEU A 48 7.58 -0.09 -5.43
C LEU A 48 8.80 0.16 -6.31
N GLU A 49 9.67 1.04 -5.85
CA GLU A 49 10.88 1.42 -6.56
C GLU A 49 11.90 1.98 -5.57
N ASN A 50 13.17 1.63 -5.73
CA ASN A 50 14.26 2.18 -4.91
C ASN A 50 14.02 2.05 -3.40
N GLU A 51 13.50 0.90 -2.96
CA GLU A 51 13.20 0.62 -1.54
C GLU A 51 12.17 1.58 -0.94
N LYS A 52 11.35 2.19 -1.78
CA LYS A 52 10.23 3.05 -1.36
C LYS A 52 8.92 2.42 -1.79
N ALA A 53 7.87 2.70 -1.03
CA ALA A 53 6.52 2.32 -1.39
C ALA A 53 5.64 3.57 -1.47
N GLU A 54 5.01 3.77 -2.61
CA GLU A 54 3.98 4.78 -2.78
C GLU A 54 2.63 4.07 -2.79
N VAL A 55 1.73 4.50 -1.92
CA VAL A 55 0.40 3.91 -1.79
C VAL A 55 -0.63 4.98 -2.06
N GLU A 56 -1.52 4.71 -3.01
CA GLU A 56 -2.60 5.63 -3.36
C GLU A 56 -3.92 4.88 -3.36
N ARG A 57 -4.89 5.42 -2.64
CA ARG A 57 -6.24 4.88 -2.60
C ARG A 57 -7.21 5.93 -3.15
N ILE A 58 -8.08 5.51 -4.04
CA ILE A 58 -9.13 6.36 -4.63
C ILE A 58 -10.46 5.65 -4.43
N GLY A 59 -11.41 6.32 -3.80
CA GLY A 59 -12.72 5.74 -3.52
C GLY A 59 -13.58 6.68 -2.71
N ASP A 60 -14.31 6.14 -1.74
CA ASP A 60 -15.13 6.91 -0.80
C ASP A 60 -14.29 7.95 -0.03
N TYR A 61 -13.03 7.64 0.22
CA TYR A 61 -12.02 8.63 0.57
C TYR A 61 -10.76 8.38 -0.26
N THR A 62 -9.93 9.41 -0.42
CA THR A 62 -8.64 9.29 -1.08
C THR A 62 -7.52 9.34 -0.06
N MET A 63 -6.43 8.63 -0.33
CA MET A 63 -5.26 8.64 0.54
C MET A 63 -3.99 8.46 -0.29
N ARG A 64 -2.96 9.21 0.03
CA ARG A 64 -1.66 9.10 -0.62
C ARG A 64 -0.58 9.04 0.45
N LEU A 65 0.23 8.00 0.40
CA LEU A 65 1.34 7.78 1.31
C LEU A 65 2.63 7.56 0.52
N CYS A 66 3.72 8.11 1.03
CA CYS A 66 5.07 7.79 0.56
C CYS A 66 5.82 7.18 1.74
N LEU A 67 6.17 5.90 1.64
CA LEU A 67 6.78 5.16 2.73
C LEU A 67 8.25 4.90 2.43
N ILE A 68 9.13 5.49 3.24
CA ILE A 68 10.59 5.37 3.15
C ILE A 68 11.09 4.95 4.52
N ARG A 69 11.78 3.82 4.59
CA ARG A 69 12.26 3.28 5.86
C ARG A 69 13.09 4.30 6.65
N GLY A 70 12.74 4.49 7.92
CA GLY A 70 13.45 5.39 8.83
C GLY A 70 13.13 6.86 8.66
N GLU A 71 12.14 7.21 7.82
CA GLU A 71 11.80 8.61 7.56
C GLU A 71 10.36 8.93 7.94
N LEU A 72 10.18 10.16 8.38
CA LEU A 72 8.87 10.77 8.55
C LEU A 72 8.50 11.44 7.24
N THR A 73 7.40 11.03 6.64
CA THR A 73 6.96 11.55 5.34
C THR A 73 5.57 12.16 5.42
N ASP A 74 5.30 13.13 4.57
CA ASP A 74 3.99 13.75 4.45
C ASP A 74 3.14 12.99 3.44
N GLY A 75 1.84 12.93 3.70
CA GLY A 75 0.85 12.38 2.82
C GLY A 75 -0.43 13.21 2.85
N GLU A 76 -1.45 12.71 2.19
CA GLU A 76 -2.74 13.40 2.09
C GLU A 76 -3.89 12.42 2.30
N ILE A 77 -4.95 12.90 2.91
CA ILE A 77 -6.23 12.20 2.98
C ILE A 77 -7.33 13.17 2.56
N GLY A 78 -8.27 12.71 1.76
CA GLY A 78 -9.39 13.51 1.27
C GLY A 78 -10.72 12.81 1.45
N LEU A 79 -11.73 13.55 1.87
CA LEU A 79 -13.07 13.05 2.08
C LEU A 79 -14.08 14.14 1.74
N GLY A 80 -15.00 13.85 0.81
CA GLY A 80 -16.11 14.73 0.49
C GLY A 80 -15.73 16.14 0.06
N GLY A 81 -14.66 16.30 -0.73
CA GLY A 81 -14.20 17.60 -1.20
C GLY A 81 -13.29 18.34 -0.22
N SER A 82 -13.10 17.81 0.98
CA SER A 82 -12.13 18.31 1.96
C SER A 82 -10.87 17.45 1.93
N SER A 83 -9.72 18.07 2.14
CA SER A 83 -8.46 17.33 2.23
C SER A 83 -7.66 17.79 3.44
N GLY A 84 -6.81 16.91 3.94
CA GLY A 84 -5.92 17.20 5.06
C GLY A 84 -4.61 16.48 4.92
N GLY A 85 -3.59 17.00 5.60
CA GLY A 85 -2.29 16.35 5.67
C GLY A 85 -2.28 15.23 6.69
N ILE A 86 -1.54 14.19 6.37
CA ILE A 86 -1.23 13.10 7.29
C ILE A 86 0.28 12.86 7.25
N GLN A 87 0.80 12.18 8.25
CA GLN A 87 2.22 11.84 8.30
C GLN A 87 2.39 10.36 8.56
N SER A 88 3.48 9.80 8.05
CA SER A 88 3.84 8.40 8.27
C SER A 88 5.29 8.33 8.71
N PHE A 89 5.56 7.52 9.74
CA PHE A 89 6.93 7.12 10.06
C PHE A 89 7.08 5.64 9.74
N THR A 90 8.00 5.30 8.85
CA THR A 90 8.10 3.95 8.31
C THR A 90 9.22 3.16 8.97
N HIS A 91 8.87 2.00 9.50
CA HIS A 91 9.81 1.08 10.14
C HIS A 91 10.34 0.02 9.17
N ARG A 92 9.51 -0.40 8.20
CA ARG A 92 9.87 -1.45 7.25
C ARG A 92 9.27 -1.19 5.88
N VAL A 93 10.11 -1.30 4.88
CA VAL A 93 9.71 -1.45 3.48
C VAL A 93 10.57 -2.58 2.94
N GLN A 94 9.98 -3.76 2.79
CA GLN A 94 10.65 -4.93 2.24
C GLN A 94 9.80 -5.53 1.14
N TYR A 95 10.41 -5.80 0.00
CA TYR A 95 9.72 -6.50 -1.07
C TYR A 95 10.70 -7.36 -1.85
N SER A 96 10.19 -8.45 -2.38
CA SER A 96 10.94 -9.28 -3.30
C SER A 96 10.05 -9.64 -4.49
N MET A 97 10.65 -9.73 -5.64
CA MET A 97 9.97 -9.98 -6.90
C MET A 97 10.60 -11.15 -7.61
N THR A 98 9.74 -11.98 -8.20
CA THR A 98 10.14 -12.97 -9.19
C THR A 98 9.46 -12.63 -10.50
N GLU A 99 9.64 -13.43 -11.54
CA GLU A 99 8.90 -13.22 -12.80
C GLU A 99 7.40 -13.46 -12.66
N GLN A 100 6.97 -14.12 -11.58
CA GLN A 100 5.58 -14.53 -11.39
C GLN A 100 4.89 -13.86 -10.20
N SER A 101 5.65 -13.32 -9.26
CA SER A 101 5.08 -12.93 -7.98
C SER A 101 5.79 -11.76 -7.32
N LEU A 102 5.06 -11.14 -6.40
CA LEU A 102 5.54 -10.07 -5.54
C LEU A 102 5.20 -10.42 -4.09
N LEU A 103 6.18 -10.28 -3.21
CA LEU A 103 5.98 -10.32 -1.75
C LEU A 103 6.31 -8.94 -1.20
N LEU A 104 5.43 -8.39 -0.37
CA LEU A 104 5.59 -7.05 0.21
C LEU A 104 5.31 -7.09 1.71
N SER A 105 6.16 -6.44 2.49
CA SER A 105 5.95 -6.23 3.92
C SER A 105 6.21 -4.77 4.26
N LEU A 106 5.20 -4.10 4.76
CA LEU A 106 5.26 -2.71 5.22
C LEU A 106 4.92 -2.64 6.70
N LYS A 107 5.64 -1.79 7.42
CA LYS A 107 5.32 -1.47 8.81
C LYS A 107 5.55 0.01 9.03
N TYR A 108 4.51 0.72 9.45
CA TYR A 108 4.59 2.16 9.63
C TYR A 108 3.59 2.65 10.69
N ASP A 109 3.87 3.80 11.23
CA ASP A 109 2.96 4.54 12.10
C ASP A 109 2.29 5.62 11.26
N LEU A 110 0.96 5.63 11.27
CA LEU A 110 0.16 6.61 10.55
C LEU A 110 -0.39 7.62 11.54
N MET A 111 -0.09 8.89 11.31
CA MET A 111 -0.50 9.98 12.19
C MET A 111 -1.57 10.82 11.52
N ILE A 112 -2.79 10.76 12.08
CA ILE A 112 -3.95 11.50 11.58
C ILE A 112 -4.57 12.24 12.75
N SER A 113 -4.69 13.57 12.64
CA SER A 113 -5.37 14.41 13.64
C SER A 113 -4.88 14.18 15.08
N GLY A 114 -3.57 14.04 15.23
CA GLY A 114 -2.95 13.84 16.55
C GLY A 114 -3.01 12.42 17.09
N GLU A 115 -3.64 11.49 16.38
CA GLU A 115 -3.68 10.08 16.75
C GLU A 115 -2.69 9.29 15.93
N VAL A 116 -2.12 8.25 16.54
CA VAL A 116 -1.16 7.35 15.90
C VAL A 116 -1.79 5.98 15.76
N GLN A 117 -1.82 5.46 14.53
CA GLN A 117 -2.22 4.09 14.23
C GLN A 117 -0.99 3.29 13.84
N LYS A 118 -0.83 2.12 14.43
CA LYS A 118 0.26 1.21 14.08
C LYS A 118 -0.20 0.29 12.97
N MET A 119 0.44 0.40 11.81
CA MET A 119 0.04 -0.30 10.60
C MET A 119 1.07 -1.34 10.20
N GLN A 120 0.59 -2.51 9.83
CA GLN A 120 1.38 -3.51 9.11
C GLN A 120 0.59 -3.99 7.90
N ILE A 121 1.27 -4.14 6.78
CA ILE A 121 0.68 -4.70 5.57
C ILE A 121 1.61 -5.80 5.08
N ARG A 122 1.05 -6.99 4.90
CA ARG A 122 1.72 -8.09 4.22
C ARG A 122 0.91 -8.42 2.98
N LEU A 123 1.56 -8.43 1.85
CA LEU A 123 0.89 -8.62 0.58
C LEU A 123 1.63 -9.64 -0.26
N THR A 124 0.87 -10.54 -0.86
CA THR A 124 1.35 -11.49 -1.86
C THR A 124 0.54 -11.28 -3.12
N ALA A 125 1.20 -11.07 -4.23
CA ALA A 125 0.54 -10.96 -5.53
C ALA A 125 1.19 -11.96 -6.50
N ARG A 126 0.37 -12.64 -7.28
CA ARG A 126 0.82 -13.62 -8.24
C ARG A 126 0.07 -13.49 -9.54
N TYR A 127 0.78 -13.51 -10.66
CA TYR A 127 0.14 -13.52 -11.98
C TYR A 127 -0.76 -14.76 -12.14
N LEU A 128 -1.87 -14.54 -12.77
CA LEU A 128 -2.81 -15.62 -13.13
C LEU A 128 -2.35 -16.37 -14.36
#